data_2190faa5ff3b1568c35145bb5f6be7b3
#
_entry.id   2190faa5ff3b1568c35145bb5f6be7b3
#
_cell.length_a   1.000
_cell.length_b   1.000
_cell.length_c   1.000
_cell.angle_alpha   90.00
_cell.angle_beta   90.00
_cell.angle_gamma   90.00
#
_symmetry.space_group_name_H-M   'P 1'
#
loop_
_entity.id
_entity.type
_entity.pdbx_description
1 polymer ?
#
loop_
_entity_poly.entity_id
_entity_poly.type
_entity_poly.pdbx_seq_one_letter_code
_entity_poly.pdbx_strand_id
1 'polypeptide(L)'
;MSSEKFFRSKTAIVTLFAACFVVLISLGVRQTFGLFFMDFNESLKISNTAFGFAIGMQMLMWGITGPIFGAIADKYGGHIAIIGAFIFYTLGVYFLYTGPNTGIFFQIHMGLLIGIGLGGTAISIPMSVVGKHFPLSTRTIAMSFVTAVGSFGYFLSPIFTNFSLTEFGWNYTLFVFCLFLLSGLVAAYFVRSPSKTESVEKTSDQSFKEALSEAFKTKSYILLV
;
A
#
# COMPACT_ATOMS: atom_id res chain seq x y z
N MET A 1 9.75 -23.05 -23.36
CA MET A 1 8.57 -22.20 -23.64
C MET A 1 9.12 -20.79 -23.81
N SER A 2 9.01 -20.18 -25.00
CA SER A 2 9.69 -18.91 -25.31
C SER A 2 9.16 -17.77 -24.45
N SER A 3 10.01 -16.86 -24.00
CA SER A 3 9.67 -15.68 -23.17
C SER A 3 8.58 -14.81 -23.78
N GLU A 4 8.42 -14.80 -25.10
CA GLU A 4 7.36 -14.08 -25.82
C GLU A 4 5.94 -14.59 -25.53
N LYS A 5 5.74 -15.91 -25.26
CA LYS A 5 4.42 -16.45 -24.96
C LYS A 5 3.89 -16.02 -23.59
N PHE A 6 4.78 -15.66 -22.65
CA PHE A 6 4.38 -15.33 -21.28
C PHE A 6 3.93 -13.86 -21.13
N PHE A 7 4.52 -12.93 -21.85
CA PHE A 7 3.98 -11.56 -21.98
C PHE A 7 2.60 -11.51 -22.68
N ARG A 8 2.22 -12.61 -23.31
CA ARG A 8 0.93 -12.78 -23.97
C ARG A 8 -0.20 -13.28 -23.06
N SER A 9 0.07 -13.65 -21.82
CA SER A 9 -0.99 -13.99 -20.86
C SER A 9 -1.73 -12.70 -20.46
N LYS A 10 -2.97 -12.57 -20.94
CA LYS A 10 -3.85 -11.44 -20.60
C LYS A 10 -3.93 -11.20 -19.09
N THR A 11 -3.94 -12.29 -18.31
CA THR A 11 -3.99 -12.24 -16.85
C THR A 11 -2.75 -11.60 -16.23
N ALA A 12 -1.54 -11.95 -16.69
CA ALA A 12 -0.30 -11.37 -16.18
C ALA A 12 -0.23 -9.85 -16.45
N ILE A 13 -0.63 -9.42 -17.65
CA ILE A 13 -0.67 -8.00 -18.02
C ILE A 13 -1.70 -7.24 -17.18
N VAL A 14 -2.92 -7.77 -17.03
CA VAL A 14 -3.97 -7.16 -16.20
C VAL A 14 -3.51 -7.04 -14.75
N THR A 15 -2.91 -8.11 -14.19
CA THR A 15 -2.35 -8.07 -12.84
C THR A 15 -1.24 -7.03 -12.69
N LEU A 16 -0.35 -6.88 -13.68
CA LEU A 16 0.71 -5.88 -13.67
C LEU A 16 0.13 -4.46 -13.63
N PHE A 17 -0.78 -4.13 -14.55
CA PHE A 17 -1.37 -2.78 -14.58
C PHE A 17 -2.22 -2.49 -13.34
N ALA A 18 -2.98 -3.47 -12.85
CA ALA A 18 -3.73 -3.33 -11.61
C ALA A 18 -2.82 -3.10 -10.41
N ALA A 19 -1.72 -3.85 -10.29
CA ALA A 19 -0.73 -3.66 -9.24
C ALA A 19 -0.05 -2.28 -9.31
N CYS A 20 0.30 -1.82 -10.52
CA CYS A 20 0.83 -0.48 -10.74
C CYS A 20 -0.15 0.60 -10.27
N PHE A 21 -1.42 0.47 -10.62
CA PHE A 21 -2.45 1.41 -10.22
C PHE A 21 -2.69 1.42 -8.70
N VAL A 22 -2.72 0.25 -8.06
CA VAL A 22 -2.79 0.10 -6.61
C VAL A 22 -1.66 0.86 -5.92
N VAL A 23 -0.42 0.63 -6.35
CA VAL A 23 0.77 1.25 -5.76
C VAL A 23 0.79 2.76 -6.01
N LEU A 24 0.45 3.19 -7.22
CA LEU A 24 0.38 4.60 -7.60
C LEU A 24 -0.56 5.38 -6.68
N ILE A 25 -1.79 4.88 -6.49
CA ILE A 25 -2.78 5.54 -5.63
C ILE A 25 -2.35 5.49 -4.17
N SER A 26 -1.98 4.31 -3.67
CA SER A 26 -1.65 4.13 -2.26
C SER A 26 -0.48 5.03 -1.82
N LEU A 27 0.61 5.00 -2.57
CA LEU A 27 1.80 5.80 -2.26
C LEU A 27 1.61 7.28 -2.60
N GLY A 28 0.87 7.57 -3.67
CA GLY A 28 0.56 8.94 -4.07
C GLY A 28 -0.23 9.66 -2.98
N VAL A 29 -1.35 9.11 -2.54
CA VAL A 29 -2.17 9.70 -1.45
C VAL A 29 -1.34 9.86 -0.18
N ARG A 30 -0.58 8.82 0.20
CA ARG A 30 0.26 8.87 1.41
C ARG A 30 1.26 10.01 1.39
N GLN A 31 1.91 10.25 0.26
CA GLN A 31 2.97 11.26 0.13
C GLN A 31 2.47 12.70 0.37
N THR A 32 1.21 12.94 0.14
CA THR A 32 0.64 14.29 0.16
C THR A 32 0.09 14.74 1.52
N PHE A 33 0.01 13.87 2.52
CA PHE A 33 -0.53 14.24 3.84
C PHE A 33 0.21 15.41 4.49
N GLY A 34 1.51 15.57 4.22
CA GLY A 34 2.28 16.71 4.71
C GLY A 34 1.74 18.06 4.24
N LEU A 35 1.12 18.12 3.05
CA LEU A 35 0.54 19.35 2.51
C LEU A 35 -0.72 19.80 3.27
N PHE A 36 -1.44 18.88 3.92
CA PHE A 36 -2.64 19.20 4.71
C PHE A 36 -2.33 19.81 6.07
N PHE A 37 -1.03 19.86 6.48
CA PHE A 37 -0.67 20.27 7.83
C PHE A 37 -1.19 21.69 8.17
N MET A 38 -1.02 22.66 7.27
CA MET A 38 -1.45 24.03 7.49
C MET A 38 -2.96 24.10 7.68
N ASP A 39 -3.72 23.47 6.79
CA ASP A 39 -5.17 23.41 6.83
C ASP A 39 -5.68 22.72 8.11
N PHE A 40 -5.07 21.60 8.52
CA PHE A 40 -5.44 20.90 9.75
C PHE A 40 -5.08 21.69 11.00
N ASN A 41 -3.99 22.45 10.99
CA ASN A 41 -3.63 23.33 12.10
C ASN A 41 -4.63 24.48 12.24
N GLU A 42 -5.01 25.12 11.14
CA GLU A 42 -5.93 26.26 11.15
C GLU A 42 -7.37 25.84 11.44
N SER A 43 -7.87 24.81 10.74
CA SER A 43 -9.29 24.41 10.80
C SER A 43 -9.59 23.48 11.96
N LEU A 44 -8.72 22.52 12.26
CA LEU A 44 -8.93 21.47 13.27
C LEU A 44 -8.15 21.71 14.55
N LYS A 45 -7.31 22.76 14.61
CA LYS A 45 -6.41 23.07 15.74
C LYS A 45 -5.45 21.92 16.08
N ILE A 46 -5.01 21.18 15.07
CA ILE A 46 -4.03 20.09 15.24
C ILE A 46 -2.64 20.71 15.40
N SER A 47 -2.00 20.46 16.53
CA SER A 47 -0.64 20.96 16.79
C SER A 47 0.41 20.23 15.95
N ASN A 48 1.59 20.86 15.76
CA ASN A 48 2.74 20.26 15.08
C ASN A 48 3.11 18.90 15.70
N THR A 49 3.09 18.81 17.03
CA THR A 49 3.39 17.58 17.76
C THR A 49 2.37 16.49 17.49
N ALA A 50 1.07 16.81 17.50
CA ALA A 50 0.01 15.85 17.24
C ALA A 50 0.07 15.33 15.78
N PHE A 51 0.35 16.21 14.83
CA PHE A 51 0.52 15.84 13.42
C PHE A 51 1.75 14.95 13.22
N GLY A 52 2.90 15.35 13.76
CA GLY A 52 4.13 14.55 13.69
C GLY A 52 3.98 13.19 14.34
N PHE A 53 3.27 13.11 15.48
CA PHE A 53 2.97 11.83 16.14
C PHE A 53 2.07 10.94 15.26
N ALA A 54 1.06 11.49 14.59
CA ALA A 54 0.20 10.73 13.68
C ALA A 54 1.00 10.15 12.51
N ILE A 55 1.90 10.94 11.89
CA ILE A 55 2.78 10.46 10.82
C ILE A 55 3.74 9.37 11.34
N GLY A 56 4.32 9.54 12.52
CA GLY A 56 5.18 8.53 13.16
C GLY A 56 4.43 7.22 13.43
N MET A 57 3.21 7.32 13.97
CA MET A 57 2.34 6.17 14.20
C MET A 57 1.93 5.48 12.89
N GLN A 58 1.67 6.25 11.81
CA GLN A 58 1.39 5.73 10.48
C GLN A 58 2.56 4.87 9.96
N MET A 59 3.81 5.36 10.10
CA MET A 59 5.01 4.62 9.71
C MET A 59 5.18 3.34 10.51
N LEU A 60 4.98 3.42 11.84
CA LEU A 60 5.07 2.26 12.74
C LEU A 60 4.04 1.19 12.36
N MET A 61 2.78 1.59 12.16
CA MET A 61 1.72 0.67 11.77
C MET A 61 1.98 0.05 10.40
N TRP A 62 2.47 0.82 9.43
CA TRP A 62 2.89 0.29 8.14
C TRP A 62 3.94 -0.82 8.29
N GLY A 63 4.98 -0.59 9.11
CA GLY A 63 6.01 -1.60 9.38
C GLY A 63 5.46 -2.87 10.04
N ILE A 64 4.61 -2.72 11.06
CA ILE A 64 4.04 -3.85 11.82
C ILE A 64 3.05 -4.66 10.97
N THR A 65 2.20 -3.98 10.19
CA THR A 65 1.12 -4.65 9.47
C THR A 65 1.55 -5.21 8.12
N GLY A 66 2.69 -4.77 7.57
CA GLY A 66 3.26 -5.31 6.34
C GLY A 66 3.44 -6.83 6.38
N PRO A 67 4.17 -7.41 7.35
CA PRO A 67 4.29 -8.85 7.52
C PRO A 67 2.95 -9.57 7.74
N ILE A 68 2.00 -8.94 8.46
CA ILE A 68 0.67 -9.52 8.69
C ILE A 68 -0.09 -9.66 7.38
N PHE A 69 -0.16 -8.59 6.59
CA PHE A 69 -0.80 -8.65 5.27
C PHE A 69 -0.03 -9.55 4.29
N GLY A 70 1.30 -9.66 4.44
CA GLY A 70 2.12 -10.63 3.71
C GLY A 70 1.67 -12.06 3.98
N ALA A 71 1.52 -12.44 5.25
CA ALA A 71 1.02 -13.76 5.65
C ALA A 71 -0.42 -14.02 5.15
N ILE A 72 -1.29 -13.00 5.18
CA ILE A 72 -2.64 -13.09 4.60
C ILE A 72 -2.55 -13.32 3.08
N ALA A 73 -1.67 -12.59 2.38
CA ALA A 73 -1.48 -12.72 0.95
C ALA A 73 -0.97 -14.10 0.54
N ASP A 74 -0.09 -14.71 1.34
CA ASP A 74 0.43 -16.04 1.06
C ASP A 74 -0.61 -17.13 1.33
N LYS A 75 -1.46 -16.96 2.34
CA LYS A 75 -2.49 -17.93 2.71
C LYS A 75 -3.76 -17.84 1.86
N TYR A 76 -4.24 -16.62 1.64
CA TYR A 76 -5.56 -16.36 1.02
C TYR A 76 -5.47 -15.70 -0.35
N GLY A 77 -4.27 -15.29 -0.78
CA GLY A 77 -4.02 -14.60 -2.04
C GLY A 77 -3.87 -13.09 -1.90
N GLY A 78 -3.04 -12.51 -2.77
CA GLY A 78 -2.67 -11.09 -2.69
C GLY A 78 -3.86 -10.13 -2.79
N HIS A 79 -4.87 -10.45 -3.62
CA HIS A 79 -6.06 -9.61 -3.77
C HIS A 79 -6.83 -9.43 -2.45
N ILE A 80 -6.99 -10.49 -1.63
CA ILE A 80 -7.70 -10.43 -0.35
C ILE A 80 -6.95 -9.54 0.63
N ALA A 81 -5.61 -9.69 0.71
CA ALA A 81 -4.78 -8.86 1.56
C ALA A 81 -4.85 -7.38 1.16
N ILE A 82 -4.73 -7.07 -0.14
CA ILE A 82 -4.76 -5.70 -0.67
C ILE A 82 -6.15 -5.07 -0.46
N ILE A 83 -7.25 -5.80 -0.72
CA ILE A 83 -8.62 -5.32 -0.48
C ILE A 83 -8.83 -5.01 1.00
N GLY A 84 -8.45 -5.93 1.90
CA GLY A 84 -8.55 -5.70 3.34
C GLY A 84 -7.78 -4.45 3.78
N ALA A 85 -6.58 -4.27 3.27
CA ALA A 85 -5.76 -3.09 3.56
C ALA A 85 -6.36 -1.79 3.01
N PHE A 86 -6.91 -1.80 1.78
CA PHE A 86 -7.62 -0.64 1.23
C PHE A 86 -8.86 -0.25 2.04
N ILE A 87 -9.57 -1.20 2.63
CA ILE A 87 -10.70 -0.90 3.52
C ILE A 87 -10.23 -0.05 4.69
N PHE A 88 -9.15 -0.45 5.38
CA PHE A 88 -8.59 0.35 6.48
C PHE A 88 -8.11 1.73 6.00
N TYR A 89 -7.43 1.78 4.86
CA TYR A 89 -6.94 3.04 4.30
C TYR A 89 -8.09 3.99 3.96
N THR A 90 -9.09 3.49 3.25
CA THR A 90 -10.27 4.27 2.86
C THR A 90 -11.06 4.75 4.08
N LEU A 91 -11.25 3.89 5.09
CA LEU A 91 -11.90 4.28 6.35
C LEU A 91 -11.12 5.37 7.08
N GLY A 92 -9.78 5.28 7.11
CA GLY A 92 -8.94 6.32 7.71
C GLY A 92 -9.14 7.67 7.04
N VAL A 93 -9.08 7.74 5.71
CA VAL A 93 -9.31 8.99 4.96
C VAL A 93 -10.76 9.46 5.05
N TYR A 94 -11.72 8.54 5.02
CA TYR A 94 -13.13 8.86 5.16
C TYR A 94 -13.44 9.48 6.52
N PHE A 95 -12.88 8.94 7.60
CA PHE A 95 -13.06 9.52 8.94
C PHE A 95 -12.30 10.84 9.12
N LEU A 96 -11.17 11.05 8.42
CA LEU A 96 -10.55 12.37 8.35
C LEU A 96 -11.47 13.39 7.65
N TYR A 97 -12.24 12.95 6.65
CA TYR A 97 -13.20 13.78 5.93
C TYR A 97 -14.45 14.10 6.75
N THR A 98 -15.05 13.11 7.45
CA THR A 98 -16.38 13.25 8.07
C THR A 98 -16.39 13.21 9.59
N GLY A 99 -15.35 12.65 10.20
CA GLY A 99 -15.33 12.34 11.63
C GLY A 99 -14.83 13.48 12.52
N PRO A 100 -14.92 13.28 13.84
CA PRO A 100 -14.27 14.18 14.80
C PRO A 100 -12.75 14.02 14.67
N ASN A 101 -12.06 15.09 14.28
CA ASN A 101 -10.61 15.11 14.09
C ASN A 101 -9.90 15.84 15.23
N THR A 102 -10.25 15.54 16.47
CA THR A 102 -9.65 16.13 17.67
C THR A 102 -9.00 15.08 18.55
N GLY A 103 -7.89 15.42 19.20
CA GLY A 103 -7.23 14.55 20.18
C GLY A 103 -6.89 13.16 19.62
N ILE A 104 -7.39 12.13 20.29
CA ILE A 104 -7.12 10.72 19.94
C ILE A 104 -7.74 10.29 18.60
N PHE A 105 -8.87 10.87 18.22
CA PHE A 105 -9.53 10.47 16.96
C PHE A 105 -8.67 10.80 15.74
N PHE A 106 -7.99 11.95 15.73
CA PHE A 106 -7.05 12.28 14.66
C PHE A 106 -5.91 11.23 14.56
N GLN A 107 -5.38 10.78 15.70
CA GLN A 107 -4.34 9.74 15.74
C GLN A 107 -4.85 8.40 15.20
N ILE A 108 -6.09 8.03 15.54
CA ILE A 108 -6.70 6.80 15.03
C ILE A 108 -6.90 6.88 13.51
N HIS A 109 -7.47 7.98 13.02
CA HIS A 109 -7.79 8.11 11.61
C HIS A 109 -6.52 8.21 10.76
N MET A 110 -5.64 9.16 11.06
CA MET A 110 -4.46 9.45 10.25
C MET A 110 -3.29 8.50 10.56
N GLY A 111 -3.08 8.16 11.83
CA GLY A 111 -1.96 7.31 12.24
C GLY A 111 -2.27 5.83 12.10
N LEU A 112 -3.28 5.34 12.82
CA LEU A 112 -3.56 3.93 12.93
C LEU A 112 -4.18 3.35 11.65
N LEU A 113 -5.34 3.85 11.23
CA LEU A 113 -6.10 3.25 10.13
C LEU A 113 -5.35 3.35 8.79
N ILE A 114 -4.83 4.53 8.47
CA ILE A 114 -4.06 4.72 7.23
C ILE A 114 -2.77 3.90 7.28
N GLY A 115 -2.08 3.86 8.44
CA GLY A 115 -0.87 3.07 8.62
C GLY A 115 -1.09 1.58 8.42
N ILE A 116 -2.19 1.02 8.96
CA ILE A 116 -2.61 -0.36 8.72
C ILE A 116 -2.85 -0.59 7.23
N GLY A 117 -3.57 0.31 6.58
CA GLY A 117 -3.87 0.21 5.15
C GLY A 117 -2.62 0.20 4.27
N LEU A 118 -1.62 1.01 4.59
CA LEU A 118 -0.35 1.05 3.88
C LEU A 118 0.42 -0.28 3.96
N GLY A 119 0.31 -1.03 5.06
CA GLY A 119 0.97 -2.32 5.21
C GLY A 119 0.63 -3.34 4.12
N GLY A 120 -0.59 -3.28 3.58
CA GLY A 120 -1.01 -4.20 2.53
C GLY A 120 -1.10 -3.59 1.13
N THR A 121 -1.19 -2.26 1.01
CA THR A 121 -1.37 -1.58 -0.29
C THR A 121 -0.09 -1.01 -0.88
N ALA A 122 0.97 -0.85 -0.07
CA ALA A 122 2.27 -0.35 -0.53
C ALA A 122 2.94 -1.33 -1.51
N ILE A 123 4.25 -1.19 -1.75
CA ILE A 123 4.95 -1.89 -2.83
C ILE A 123 5.02 -3.42 -2.62
N SER A 124 5.20 -3.89 -1.38
CA SER A 124 5.66 -5.27 -1.10
C SER A 124 4.71 -6.35 -1.63
N ILE A 125 3.41 -6.25 -1.33
CA ILE A 125 2.44 -7.28 -1.73
C ILE A 125 2.11 -7.20 -3.23
N PRO A 126 1.75 -6.03 -3.80
CA PRO A 126 1.53 -5.92 -5.25
C PRO A 126 2.72 -6.40 -6.07
N MET A 127 3.95 -6.04 -5.68
CA MET A 127 5.18 -6.45 -6.34
C MET A 127 5.40 -7.98 -6.23
N SER A 128 5.15 -8.58 -5.06
CA SER A 128 5.24 -10.03 -4.86
C SER A 128 4.26 -10.78 -5.76
N VAL A 129 3.02 -10.32 -5.87
CA VAL A 129 2.00 -10.93 -6.74
C VAL A 129 2.43 -10.85 -8.20
N VAL A 130 2.89 -9.69 -8.66
CA VAL A 130 3.43 -9.53 -10.02
C VAL A 130 4.60 -10.48 -10.26
N GLY A 131 5.53 -10.55 -9.31
CA GLY A 131 6.68 -11.45 -9.40
C GLY A 131 6.32 -12.93 -9.57
N LYS A 132 5.16 -13.36 -9.05
CA LYS A 132 4.66 -14.74 -9.22
C LYS A 132 4.07 -15.02 -10.63
N HIS A 133 3.74 -13.98 -11.39
CA HIS A 133 3.17 -14.08 -12.74
C HIS A 133 4.20 -14.07 -13.87
N PHE A 134 5.44 -13.68 -13.58
CA PHE A 134 6.47 -13.50 -14.60
C PHE A 134 7.62 -14.50 -14.42
N PRO A 135 8.16 -15.09 -15.52
CA PRO A 135 9.31 -16.00 -15.47
C PRO A 135 10.56 -15.25 -14.98
N LEU A 136 11.53 -15.99 -14.44
CA LEU A 136 12.76 -15.45 -13.86
C LEU A 136 13.47 -14.43 -14.78
N SER A 137 13.44 -14.65 -16.09
CA SER A 137 14.08 -13.76 -17.08
C SER A 137 13.47 -12.37 -17.19
N THR A 138 12.18 -12.22 -16.87
CA THR A 138 11.43 -10.95 -17.00
C THR A 138 10.83 -10.45 -15.68
N ARG A 139 10.93 -11.27 -14.62
CA ARG A 139 10.38 -10.98 -13.29
C ARG A 139 10.89 -9.64 -12.75
N THR A 140 12.20 -9.42 -12.77
CA THR A 140 12.83 -8.19 -12.28
C THR A 140 12.31 -6.96 -13.02
N ILE A 141 12.17 -7.04 -14.35
CA ILE A 141 11.63 -5.93 -15.16
C ILE A 141 10.19 -5.61 -14.75
N ALA A 142 9.34 -6.63 -14.61
CA ALA A 142 7.95 -6.44 -14.22
C ALA A 142 7.83 -5.83 -12.81
N MET A 143 8.63 -6.30 -11.85
CA MET A 143 8.67 -5.77 -10.48
C MET A 143 9.20 -4.34 -10.45
N SER A 144 10.25 -4.03 -11.23
CA SER A 144 10.79 -2.66 -11.36
C SER A 144 9.77 -1.70 -11.96
N PHE A 145 8.94 -2.17 -12.88
CA PHE A 145 7.87 -1.35 -13.47
C PHE A 145 6.83 -0.94 -12.42
N VAL A 146 6.43 -1.84 -11.51
CA VAL A 146 5.54 -1.50 -10.38
C VAL A 146 6.16 -0.42 -9.50
N THR A 147 7.45 -0.55 -9.18
CA THR A 147 8.17 0.44 -8.36
C THR A 147 8.28 1.80 -9.07
N ALA A 148 8.59 1.80 -10.37
CA ALA A 148 8.70 3.03 -11.16
C ALA A 148 7.36 3.78 -11.21
N VAL A 149 6.23 3.07 -11.41
CA VAL A 149 4.90 3.69 -11.41
C VAL A 149 4.54 4.21 -10.01
N GLY A 150 4.92 3.51 -8.94
CA GLY A 150 4.78 4.01 -7.57
C GLY A 150 5.54 5.31 -7.34
N SER A 151 6.78 5.40 -7.84
CA SER A 151 7.59 6.63 -7.78
C SER A 151 6.97 7.77 -8.60
N PHE A 152 6.36 7.44 -9.74
CA PHE A 152 5.60 8.43 -10.52
C PHE A 152 4.38 8.95 -9.75
N GLY A 153 3.72 8.10 -8.94
CA GLY A 153 2.68 8.50 -8.00
C GLY A 153 3.17 9.52 -6.98
N TYR A 154 4.36 9.32 -6.41
CA TYR A 154 4.99 10.28 -5.50
C TYR A 154 5.24 11.65 -6.15
N PHE A 155 5.58 11.68 -7.42
CA PHE A 155 5.80 12.92 -8.15
C PHE A 155 4.49 13.63 -8.52
N LEU A 156 3.52 12.90 -9.05
CA LEU A 156 2.29 13.48 -9.59
C LEU A 156 1.32 13.94 -8.50
N SER A 157 1.21 13.16 -7.41
CA SER A 157 0.21 13.41 -6.37
C SER A 157 0.38 14.74 -5.64
N PRO A 158 1.58 15.22 -5.27
CA PRO A 158 1.74 16.53 -4.66
C PRO A 158 1.28 17.68 -5.57
N ILE A 159 1.50 17.57 -6.88
CA ILE A 159 1.07 18.60 -7.85
C ILE A 159 -0.45 18.68 -7.86
N PHE A 160 -1.11 17.53 -8.01
CA PHE A 160 -2.56 17.45 -7.97
C PHE A 160 -3.14 17.93 -6.63
N THR A 161 -2.54 17.48 -5.52
CA THR A 161 -3.02 17.80 -4.17
C THR A 161 -2.87 19.29 -3.86
N ASN A 162 -1.73 19.90 -4.20
CA ASN A 162 -1.53 21.32 -4.00
C ASN A 162 -2.57 22.15 -4.78
N PHE A 163 -2.80 21.81 -6.05
CA PHE A 163 -3.86 22.44 -6.84
C PHE A 163 -5.24 22.26 -6.20
N SER A 164 -5.58 21.04 -5.77
CA SER A 164 -6.87 20.75 -5.16
C SER A 164 -7.07 21.47 -3.81
N LEU A 165 -6.02 21.56 -2.99
CA LEU A 165 -6.06 22.27 -1.71
C LEU A 165 -6.28 23.79 -1.91
N THR A 166 -5.58 24.39 -2.88
CA THR A 166 -5.70 25.85 -3.13
C THR A 166 -7.03 26.24 -3.73
N GLU A 167 -7.59 25.43 -4.66
CA GLU A 167 -8.83 25.78 -5.36
C GLU A 167 -10.10 25.32 -4.63
N PHE A 168 -10.07 24.17 -3.96
CA PHE A 168 -11.26 23.52 -3.41
C PHE A 168 -11.18 23.27 -1.89
N GLY A 169 -10.01 23.45 -1.29
CA GLY A 169 -9.77 23.22 0.13
C GLY A 169 -9.57 21.76 0.52
N TRP A 170 -9.14 21.57 1.77
CA TRP A 170 -8.73 20.27 2.30
C TRP A 170 -9.86 19.23 2.37
N ASN A 171 -11.07 19.68 2.68
CA ASN A 171 -12.22 18.78 2.83
C ASN A 171 -12.59 18.13 1.49
N TYR A 172 -12.69 18.93 0.41
CA TYR A 172 -12.93 18.43 -0.94
C TYR A 172 -11.79 17.50 -1.40
N THR A 173 -10.55 17.84 -1.09
CA THR A 173 -9.39 17.03 -1.46
C THR A 173 -9.42 15.66 -0.78
N LEU A 174 -9.81 15.56 0.50
CA LEU A 174 -10.01 14.28 1.18
C LEU A 174 -11.14 13.46 0.57
N PHE A 175 -12.24 14.11 0.16
CA PHE A 175 -13.32 13.42 -0.57
C PHE A 175 -12.82 12.80 -1.87
N VAL A 176 -12.04 13.54 -2.66
CA VAL A 176 -11.44 13.02 -3.90
C VAL A 176 -10.47 11.86 -3.60
N PHE A 177 -9.71 11.93 -2.50
CA PHE A 177 -8.86 10.82 -2.06
C PHE A 177 -9.67 9.57 -1.71
N CYS A 178 -10.83 9.70 -1.08
CA CYS A 178 -11.73 8.56 -0.87
C CYS A 178 -12.12 7.91 -2.20
N LEU A 179 -12.44 8.70 -3.23
CA LEU A 179 -12.77 8.16 -4.56
C LEU A 179 -11.57 7.45 -5.20
N PHE A 180 -10.35 8.01 -5.09
CA PHE A 180 -9.15 7.35 -5.57
C PHE A 180 -8.89 6.03 -4.85
N LEU A 181 -9.02 5.99 -3.53
CA LEU A 181 -8.83 4.77 -2.75
C LEU A 181 -9.90 3.72 -3.06
N LEU A 182 -11.15 4.12 -3.27
CA LEU A 182 -12.21 3.22 -3.73
C LEU A 182 -11.90 2.64 -5.12
N SER A 183 -11.37 3.44 -6.05
CA SER A 183 -10.93 2.93 -7.36
C SER A 183 -9.75 1.96 -7.22
N GLY A 184 -8.83 2.21 -6.29
CA GLY A 184 -7.75 1.29 -5.91
C GLY A 184 -8.26 -0.03 -5.34
N LEU A 185 -9.34 0.01 -4.54
CA LEU A 185 -10.00 -1.18 -4.02
C LEU A 185 -10.60 -2.04 -5.14
N VAL A 186 -11.21 -1.41 -6.16
CA VAL A 186 -11.69 -2.11 -7.36
C VAL A 186 -10.52 -2.73 -8.13
N ALA A 187 -9.43 -1.99 -8.32
CA ALA A 187 -8.24 -2.50 -8.99
C ALA A 187 -7.59 -3.67 -8.23
N ALA A 188 -7.62 -3.66 -6.91
CA ALA A 188 -7.09 -4.73 -6.05
C ALA A 188 -7.72 -6.10 -6.35
N TYR A 189 -8.97 -6.14 -6.79
CA TYR A 189 -9.64 -7.38 -7.21
C TYR A 189 -8.94 -8.08 -8.36
N PHE A 190 -8.26 -7.33 -9.22
CA PHE A 190 -7.52 -7.87 -10.36
C PHE A 190 -6.07 -8.26 -10.02
N VAL A 191 -5.57 -7.93 -8.83
CA VAL A 191 -4.23 -8.32 -8.35
C VAL A 191 -4.27 -9.72 -7.73
N ARG A 192 -4.61 -10.73 -8.55
CA ARG A 192 -4.76 -12.11 -8.09
C ARG A 192 -3.44 -12.86 -8.20
N SER A 193 -3.10 -13.62 -7.16
CA SER A 193 -1.99 -14.59 -7.24
C SER A 193 -2.34 -15.73 -8.21
N PRO A 194 -1.35 -16.28 -8.95
CA PRO A 194 -1.59 -17.45 -9.78
C PRO A 194 -2.07 -18.62 -8.94
N SER A 195 -2.89 -19.50 -9.53
CA SER A 195 -3.38 -20.70 -8.86
C SER A 195 -2.19 -21.58 -8.42
N LYS A 196 -2.30 -22.21 -7.24
CA LYS A 196 -1.25 -23.07 -6.65
C LYS A 196 -0.73 -24.18 -7.59
N THR A 197 -1.44 -24.48 -8.67
CA THR A 197 -1.07 -25.51 -9.65
C THR A 197 0.07 -25.09 -10.59
N GLU A 198 0.41 -23.79 -10.68
CA GLU A 198 1.43 -23.28 -11.60
C GLU A 198 2.73 -22.81 -10.90
N SER A 199 2.77 -22.78 -9.58
CA SER A 199 3.98 -22.40 -8.84
C SER A 199 4.87 -23.63 -8.62
N VAL A 200 5.77 -23.85 -9.55
CA VAL A 200 6.91 -24.75 -9.39
C VAL A 200 7.93 -24.06 -8.48
N GLU A 201 7.76 -24.19 -7.21
CA GLU A 201 8.77 -24.24 -6.15
C GLU A 201 8.03 -24.37 -4.82
N LYS A 202 8.14 -25.55 -4.22
CA LYS A 202 7.75 -25.80 -2.83
C LYS A 202 8.61 -24.89 -1.93
N THR A 203 8.14 -23.67 -1.64
CA THR A 203 8.56 -23.01 -0.43
C THR A 203 8.01 -23.85 0.71
N SER A 204 8.91 -24.33 1.59
CA SER A 204 8.62 -25.11 2.78
C SER A 204 7.41 -24.54 3.50
N ASP A 205 6.50 -25.42 4.00
CA ASP A 205 5.40 -25.11 4.90
C ASP A 205 5.92 -24.62 6.28
N GLN A 206 6.79 -23.62 6.26
CA GLN A 206 7.36 -23.04 7.46
C GLN A 206 6.33 -22.13 8.12
N SER A 207 5.99 -22.45 9.36
CA SER A 207 5.12 -21.59 10.16
C SER A 207 5.75 -20.19 10.33
N PHE A 208 4.93 -19.14 10.30
CA PHE A 208 5.38 -17.75 10.52
C PHE A 208 6.26 -17.61 11.79
N LYS A 209 5.96 -18.36 12.87
CA LYS A 209 6.77 -18.41 14.08
C LYS A 209 8.15 -19.04 13.85
N GLU A 210 8.25 -20.07 13.04
CA GLU A 210 9.50 -20.73 12.69
C GLU A 210 10.37 -19.85 11.82
N ALA A 211 9.77 -19.19 10.81
CA ALA A 211 10.48 -18.25 9.95
C ALA A 211 11.03 -17.04 10.74
N LEU A 212 10.27 -16.47 11.67
CA LEU A 212 10.73 -15.43 12.58
C LEU A 212 11.86 -15.92 13.49
N SER A 213 11.72 -17.10 14.10
CA SER A 213 12.75 -17.69 14.97
C SER A 213 14.06 -17.94 14.23
N GLU A 214 13.99 -18.39 12.96
CA GLU A 214 15.15 -18.62 12.11
C GLU A 214 15.81 -17.31 11.68
N ALA A 215 15.01 -16.29 11.32
CA ALA A 215 15.52 -14.97 11.00
C ALA A 215 16.32 -14.35 12.17
N PHE A 216 15.77 -14.38 13.38
CA PHE A 216 16.47 -13.88 14.58
C PHE A 216 17.67 -14.72 15.01
N LYS A 217 17.79 -15.98 14.59
CA LYS A 217 18.97 -16.82 14.83
C LYS A 217 20.11 -16.57 13.84
N THR A 218 19.80 -15.99 12.70
CA THR A 218 20.77 -15.77 11.62
C THR A 218 21.53 -14.45 11.86
N LYS A 219 22.83 -14.53 12.16
CA LYS A 219 23.68 -13.36 12.40
C LYS A 219 23.62 -12.31 11.30
N SER A 220 23.52 -12.74 10.04
CA SER A 220 23.39 -11.84 8.88
C SER A 220 22.11 -11.02 8.91
N TYR A 221 21.00 -11.55 9.44
CA TYR A 221 19.74 -10.82 9.59
C TYR A 221 19.84 -9.76 10.68
N ILE A 222 20.46 -10.10 11.82
CA ILE A 222 20.66 -9.17 12.95
C ILE A 222 21.59 -8.00 12.57
N LEU A 223 22.52 -8.21 11.61
CA LEU A 223 23.42 -7.16 11.14
C LEU A 223 22.79 -6.24 10.06
N LEU A 224 21.64 -6.63 9.50
CA LEU A 224 20.92 -5.86 8.46
C LEU A 224 19.75 -5.04 9.04
N VAL A 225 19.36 -5.29 10.27
CA VAL A 225 18.32 -4.60 11.04
C VAL A 225 18.97 -3.70 12.09
#